data_6504358de2ae1cc809703d6a54317935
#
_entry.id   6504358de2ae1cc809703d6a54317935
#
_cell.length_a   1.000
_cell.length_b   1.000
_cell.length_c   1.000
_cell.angle_alpha   90.00
_cell.angle_beta   90.00
_cell.angle_gamma   90.00
#
_symmetry.space_group_name_H-M   'P 1'
#
loop_
_entity.id
_entity.type
_entity.pdbx_description
1 polymer ?
#
loop_
_entity_poly.entity_id
_entity_poly.type
_entity_poly.pdbx_seq_one_letter_code
_entity_poly.pdbx_strand_id
1 'polypeptide(L)'
;MARLLIYDAYENKVYTYNSLSENDPMPYSTGRTLTLREFRGRSNSPVLWTTIAAMEAWNLTRRMYGRGIPVGYAFRRIWEGGHGTRSQHYAGVAFDVGQRLSQTQRTAIYRAARATGAWGYVEPLSQTPTWVHFDRRYGTPACRGTMAGYPTLRRGSRGCYVMILQDALSTLGYQTGNRIDGLFGTRTEEALRGYQRRTSLAVDGVCGCNTWKKITTAVIGVGRTKTTID
;
A
#
# COMPACT_ATOMS: atom_id res chain seq x y z
N MET A 1 -16.81 9.52 6.08
CA MET A 1 -16.95 8.60 4.92
C MET A 1 -15.66 8.60 4.13
N ALA A 2 -15.28 7.45 3.58
CA ALA A 2 -14.03 7.30 2.82
C ALA A 2 -14.29 6.83 1.39
N ARG A 3 -13.34 7.15 0.52
CA ARG A 3 -13.20 6.57 -0.82
C ARG A 3 -12.14 5.47 -0.77
N LEU A 4 -12.45 4.31 -1.29
CA LEU A 4 -11.53 3.18 -1.36
C LEU A 4 -11.32 2.78 -2.82
N LEU A 5 -10.07 2.68 -3.22
CA LEU A 5 -9.65 2.22 -4.54
C LEU A 5 -9.11 0.80 -4.41
N ILE A 6 -9.62 -0.13 -5.21
CA ILE A 6 -9.17 -1.52 -5.19
C ILE A 6 -8.67 -1.89 -6.58
N TYR A 7 -7.40 -2.27 -6.64
CA TYR A 7 -6.79 -2.71 -7.87
C TYR A 7 -6.94 -4.22 -8.06
N ASP A 8 -7.50 -4.58 -9.21
CA ASP A 8 -7.52 -5.93 -9.73
C ASP A 8 -6.37 -6.10 -10.74
N ALA A 9 -5.39 -6.94 -10.39
CA ALA A 9 -4.25 -7.20 -11.26
C ALA A 9 -4.60 -8.12 -12.44
N TYR A 10 -5.64 -8.94 -12.32
CA TYR A 10 -6.09 -9.84 -13.39
C TYR A 10 -6.78 -9.06 -14.50
N GLU A 11 -7.74 -8.21 -14.14
CA GLU A 11 -8.42 -7.35 -15.11
C GLU A 11 -7.63 -6.07 -15.46
N ASN A 12 -6.53 -5.82 -14.75
CA ASN A 12 -5.75 -4.57 -14.82
C ASN A 12 -6.63 -3.32 -14.65
N LYS A 13 -7.51 -3.34 -13.67
CA LYS A 13 -8.55 -2.34 -13.44
C LYS A 13 -8.56 -1.85 -11.99
N VAL A 14 -8.93 -0.59 -11.81
CA VAL A 14 -9.15 0.01 -10.48
C VAL A 14 -10.64 0.20 -10.27
N TYR A 15 -11.17 -0.43 -9.22
CA TYR A 15 -12.54 -0.24 -8.76
C TYR A 15 -12.59 0.84 -7.69
N THR A 16 -13.64 1.66 -7.71
CA THR A 16 -13.84 2.73 -6.74
C THR A 16 -15.09 2.48 -5.93
N TYR A 17 -14.93 2.49 -4.61
CA TYR A 17 -16.01 2.44 -3.63
C TYR A 17 -16.08 3.79 -2.93
N ASN A 18 -17.21 4.48 -3.05
CA ASN A 18 -17.40 5.79 -2.44
C ASN A 18 -18.22 5.68 -1.16
N SER A 19 -18.04 6.64 -0.27
CA SER A 19 -18.88 6.87 0.90
C SER A 19 -18.93 5.69 1.91
N LEU A 20 -17.83 4.91 2.00
CA LEU A 20 -17.74 3.86 3.01
C LEU A 20 -17.66 4.46 4.42
N SER A 21 -18.40 3.87 5.34
CA SER A 21 -18.32 4.18 6.78
C SER A 21 -17.23 3.34 7.47
N GLU A 22 -16.79 3.77 8.65
CA GLU A 22 -15.73 3.09 9.40
C GLU A 22 -16.10 1.63 9.79
N ASN A 23 -17.39 1.36 9.96
CA ASN A 23 -17.88 0.04 10.35
C ASN A 23 -18.26 -0.85 9.16
N ASP A 24 -18.16 -0.33 7.93
CA ASP A 24 -18.41 -1.15 6.76
C ASP A 24 -17.31 -2.20 6.59
N PRO A 25 -17.68 -3.41 6.14
CA PRO A 25 -16.67 -4.40 5.79
C PRO A 25 -15.84 -3.90 4.60
N MET A 26 -14.56 -4.20 4.63
CA MET A 26 -13.72 -3.99 3.44
C MET A 26 -14.27 -4.81 2.28
N PRO A 27 -14.45 -4.22 1.08
CA PRO A 27 -14.82 -4.98 -0.11
C PRO A 27 -13.85 -6.15 -0.33
N TYR A 28 -14.37 -7.27 -0.80
CA TYR A 28 -13.66 -8.54 -0.93
C TYR A 28 -13.19 -9.18 0.39
N SER A 29 -13.46 -8.57 1.56
CA SER A 29 -13.29 -9.23 2.85
C SER A 29 -14.50 -10.12 3.14
N THR A 30 -14.27 -11.39 3.43
CA THR A 30 -15.33 -12.35 3.70
C THR A 30 -15.88 -12.19 5.12
N GLY A 31 -17.20 -12.14 5.27
CA GLY A 31 -17.87 -12.25 6.57
C GLY A 31 -17.50 -11.16 7.58
N ARG A 32 -17.24 -9.93 7.14
CA ARG A 32 -16.85 -8.81 8.01
C ARG A 32 -15.58 -9.07 8.83
N THR A 33 -14.68 -9.89 8.33
CA THR A 33 -13.42 -10.21 9.02
C THR A 33 -12.43 -9.07 9.04
N LEU A 34 -12.66 -8.02 8.25
CA LEU A 34 -11.89 -6.78 8.21
C LEU A 34 -12.84 -5.62 7.93
N THR A 35 -12.88 -4.63 8.80
CA THR A 35 -13.63 -3.39 8.61
C THR A 35 -12.74 -2.29 8.03
N LEU A 36 -13.37 -1.25 7.45
CA LEU A 36 -12.64 -0.07 6.98
C LEU A 36 -11.80 0.55 8.09
N ARG A 37 -12.34 0.64 9.30
CA ARG A 37 -11.64 1.15 10.49
C ARG A 37 -10.37 0.37 10.79
N GLU A 38 -10.44 -0.95 10.78
CA GLU A 38 -9.27 -1.81 11.03
C GLU A 38 -8.22 -1.66 9.92
N PHE A 39 -8.65 -1.59 8.67
CA PHE A 39 -7.76 -1.37 7.53
C PHE A 39 -7.13 0.03 7.54
N ARG A 40 -7.93 1.08 7.78
CA ARG A 40 -7.46 2.46 7.90
C ARG A 40 -6.48 2.65 9.06
N GLY A 41 -6.74 2.02 10.20
CA GLY A 41 -5.96 2.18 11.42
C GLY A 41 -5.90 3.65 11.86
N ARG A 42 -4.68 4.19 11.97
CA ARG A 42 -4.43 5.58 12.39
C ARG A 42 -4.30 6.57 11.22
N SER A 43 -4.54 6.16 9.99
CA SER A 43 -4.51 7.09 8.85
C SER A 43 -5.71 8.02 8.88
N ASN A 44 -5.49 9.32 8.70
CA ASN A 44 -6.56 10.32 8.58
C ASN A 44 -6.99 10.55 7.12
N SER A 45 -6.48 9.76 6.19
CA SER A 45 -6.79 9.93 4.77
C SER A 45 -8.26 9.62 4.46
N PRO A 46 -8.97 10.47 3.72
CA PRO A 46 -10.28 10.15 3.18
C PRO A 46 -10.22 9.18 1.99
N VAL A 47 -9.02 8.95 1.43
CA VAL A 47 -8.81 8.00 0.32
C VAL A 47 -7.83 6.91 0.72
N LEU A 48 -8.28 5.68 0.57
CA LEU A 48 -7.47 4.48 0.83
C LEU A 48 -7.38 3.64 -0.44
N TRP A 49 -6.45 2.70 -0.46
CA TRP A 49 -6.32 1.75 -1.56
C TRP A 49 -5.75 0.41 -1.09
N THR A 50 -6.08 -0.63 -1.86
CA THR A 50 -5.57 -1.99 -1.71
C THR A 50 -5.72 -2.77 -3.01
N THR A 51 -5.46 -4.07 -2.97
CA THR A 51 -5.67 -4.98 -4.10
C THR A 51 -6.66 -6.09 -3.73
N ILE A 52 -7.37 -6.65 -4.71
CA ILE A 52 -8.18 -7.85 -4.51
C ILE A 52 -7.31 -8.99 -3.94
N ALA A 53 -6.11 -9.18 -4.51
CA ALA A 53 -5.21 -10.24 -4.06
C ALA A 53 -4.80 -10.12 -2.57
N ALA A 54 -4.65 -8.90 -2.04
CA ALA A 54 -4.38 -8.71 -0.61
C ALA A 54 -5.59 -9.07 0.25
N MET A 55 -6.81 -8.75 -0.19
CA MET A 55 -8.04 -9.13 0.51
C MET A 55 -8.28 -10.64 0.47
N GLU A 56 -8.00 -11.28 -0.63
CA GLU A 56 -8.08 -12.75 -0.75
C GLU A 56 -7.06 -13.46 0.15
N ALA A 57 -5.82 -12.97 0.17
CA ALA A 57 -4.78 -13.49 1.08
C ALA A 57 -5.17 -13.31 2.55
N TRP A 58 -5.79 -12.16 2.90
CA TRP A 58 -6.38 -11.94 4.23
C TRP A 58 -7.46 -12.97 4.54
N ASN A 59 -8.42 -13.20 3.64
CA ASN A 59 -9.49 -14.16 3.84
C ASN A 59 -8.98 -15.59 4.05
N LEU A 60 -7.98 -16.01 3.26
CA LEU A 60 -7.33 -17.30 3.42
C LEU A 60 -6.66 -17.44 4.78
N THR A 61 -5.91 -16.43 5.21
CA THR A 61 -5.22 -16.42 6.51
C THR A 61 -6.23 -16.48 7.65
N ARG A 62 -7.33 -15.70 7.58
CA ARG A 62 -8.40 -15.72 8.59
C ARG A 62 -9.07 -17.09 8.69
N ARG A 63 -9.36 -17.73 7.57
CA ARG A 63 -9.93 -19.10 7.55
C ARG A 63 -8.96 -20.11 8.16
N MET A 64 -7.69 -20.06 7.74
CA MET A 64 -6.66 -20.98 8.21
C MET A 64 -6.38 -20.84 9.72
N TYR A 65 -6.40 -19.61 10.24
CA TYR A 65 -6.24 -19.35 11.67
C TYR A 65 -7.49 -19.70 12.48
N GLY A 66 -8.69 -19.63 11.88
CA GLY A 66 -9.97 -20.01 12.48
C GLY A 66 -10.50 -19.05 13.56
N ARG A 67 -9.84 -17.92 13.83
CA ARG A 67 -10.20 -16.95 14.89
C ARG A 67 -10.02 -15.52 14.43
N GLY A 68 -10.48 -14.55 15.25
CA GLY A 68 -10.22 -13.11 15.06
C GLY A 68 -8.72 -12.82 15.01
N ILE A 69 -8.29 -12.00 14.05
CA ILE A 69 -6.92 -11.50 13.97
C ILE A 69 -6.97 -9.98 14.22
N PRO A 70 -6.51 -9.50 15.39
CA PRO A 70 -6.46 -8.06 15.65
C PRO A 70 -5.46 -7.38 14.70
N VAL A 71 -5.93 -6.39 13.95
CA VAL A 71 -5.08 -5.59 13.06
C VAL A 71 -4.51 -4.40 13.85
N GLY A 72 -3.20 -4.30 13.89
CA GLY A 72 -2.50 -3.16 14.47
C GLY A 72 -2.18 -2.11 13.43
N TYR A 73 -1.84 -2.58 12.21
CA TYR A 73 -1.46 -1.71 11.11
C TYR A 73 -1.77 -2.37 9.76
N ALA A 74 -2.39 -1.64 8.85
CA ALA A 74 -2.58 -2.10 7.47
C ALA A 74 -2.25 -1.00 6.45
N PHE A 75 -2.87 0.17 6.52
CA PHE A 75 -2.74 1.25 5.54
C PHE A 75 -2.08 2.50 6.09
N ARG A 76 -1.27 3.17 5.26
CA ARG A 76 -0.74 4.52 5.48
C ARG A 76 -0.56 5.25 4.16
N ARG A 77 -0.81 6.54 4.15
CA ARG A 77 -0.33 7.41 3.08
C ARG A 77 1.16 7.66 3.27
N ILE A 78 1.90 7.78 2.17
CA ILE A 78 3.36 7.93 2.24
C ILE A 78 3.80 9.21 2.97
N TRP A 79 3.05 10.30 2.85
CA TRP A 79 3.31 11.55 3.54
C TRP A 79 3.04 11.50 5.05
N GLU A 80 2.25 10.55 5.53
CA GLU A 80 2.02 10.33 6.97
C GLU A 80 3.24 9.70 7.65
N GLY A 81 4.10 9.03 6.89
CA GLY A 81 5.30 8.38 7.41
C GLY A 81 5.01 7.20 8.34
N GLY A 82 5.94 6.94 9.25
CA GLY A 82 5.83 5.87 10.25
C GLY A 82 6.37 4.51 9.79
N HIS A 83 6.74 4.38 8.52
CA HIS A 83 7.38 3.19 7.94
C HIS A 83 8.57 3.58 7.06
N GLY A 84 9.40 2.61 6.72
CA GLY A 84 10.55 2.82 5.82
C GLY A 84 10.14 3.13 4.37
N THR A 85 11.08 3.64 3.58
CA THR A 85 10.87 4.13 2.21
C THR A 85 10.34 3.11 1.22
N ARG A 86 10.34 1.83 1.58
CA ARG A 86 9.93 0.71 0.71
C ARG A 86 8.76 -0.08 1.30
N SER A 87 8.08 0.49 2.29
CA SER A 87 7.02 -0.20 3.01
C SER A 87 5.80 -0.49 2.15
N GLN A 88 5.31 -1.71 2.23
CA GLN A 88 4.10 -2.16 1.53
C GLN A 88 2.79 -1.67 2.20
N HIS A 89 2.88 -1.10 3.40
CA HIS A 89 1.76 -0.40 4.02
C HIS A 89 1.33 0.83 3.21
N TYR A 90 2.26 1.50 2.53
CA TYR A 90 1.94 2.61 1.62
C TYR A 90 1.21 2.15 0.34
N ALA A 91 1.38 0.88 -0.03
CA ALA A 91 0.61 0.26 -1.12
C ALA A 91 -0.74 -0.31 -0.65
N GLY A 92 -1.00 -0.33 0.66
CA GLY A 92 -2.20 -0.93 1.23
C GLY A 92 -2.27 -2.44 1.06
N VAL A 93 -1.13 -3.11 0.95
CA VAL A 93 -1.06 -4.57 0.73
C VAL A 93 -0.33 -5.31 1.85
N ALA A 94 -0.05 -4.63 2.95
CA ALA A 94 0.64 -5.18 4.12
C ALA A 94 -0.20 -5.10 5.38
N PHE A 95 0.02 -6.03 6.28
CA PHE A 95 -0.64 -6.11 7.58
C PHE A 95 0.37 -6.42 8.68
N ASP A 96 0.31 -5.63 9.75
CA ASP A 96 0.92 -5.92 11.04
C ASP A 96 -0.18 -6.29 12.02
N VAL A 97 -0.15 -7.50 12.53
CA VAL A 97 -1.24 -8.08 13.32
C VAL A 97 -0.76 -8.68 14.62
N GLY A 98 -1.67 -8.83 15.58
CA GLY A 98 -1.43 -9.62 16.79
C GLY A 98 -0.54 -8.96 17.84
N GLN A 99 -0.36 -7.63 17.85
CA GLN A 99 0.49 -6.90 18.81
C GLN A 99 0.09 -7.13 20.26
N ARG A 100 -1.19 -7.41 20.52
CA ARG A 100 -1.74 -7.65 21.87
C ARG A 100 -1.93 -9.14 22.19
N LEU A 101 -1.51 -10.02 21.28
CA LEU A 101 -1.64 -11.47 21.44
C LEU A 101 -0.40 -12.08 22.10
N SER A 102 -0.56 -13.27 22.67
CA SER A 102 0.57 -14.06 23.18
C SER A 102 1.49 -14.50 22.04
N GLN A 103 2.72 -14.87 22.37
CA GLN A 103 3.67 -15.41 21.40
C GLN A 103 3.12 -16.68 20.71
N THR A 104 2.45 -17.56 21.45
CA THR A 104 1.83 -18.77 20.89
C THR A 104 0.78 -18.41 19.83
N GLN A 105 -0.07 -17.41 20.10
CA GLN A 105 -1.09 -16.97 19.16
C GLN A 105 -0.46 -16.30 17.92
N ARG A 106 0.56 -15.47 18.10
CA ARG A 106 1.31 -14.89 16.97
C ARG A 106 1.97 -15.97 16.11
N THR A 107 2.58 -16.98 16.74
CA THR A 107 3.16 -18.12 16.03
C THR A 107 2.10 -18.87 15.22
N ALA A 108 0.91 -19.06 15.76
CA ALA A 108 -0.20 -19.69 15.03
C ALA A 108 -0.67 -18.85 13.81
N ILE A 109 -0.77 -17.52 13.97
CA ILE A 109 -1.09 -16.62 12.84
C ILE A 109 0.01 -16.67 11.79
N TYR A 110 1.27 -16.60 12.19
CA TYR A 110 2.42 -16.70 11.28
C TYR A 110 2.39 -17.99 10.46
N ARG A 111 2.17 -19.13 11.12
CA ARG A 111 2.06 -20.45 10.46
C ARG A 111 0.87 -20.46 9.48
N ALA A 112 -0.28 -19.95 9.90
CA ALA A 112 -1.46 -19.83 9.05
C ALA A 112 -1.17 -18.98 7.81
N ALA A 113 -0.58 -17.78 7.96
CA ALA A 113 -0.22 -16.91 6.86
C ALA A 113 0.73 -17.60 5.87
N ARG A 114 1.76 -18.27 6.35
CA ARG A 114 2.69 -19.05 5.51
C ARG A 114 2.03 -20.22 4.79
N ALA A 115 1.19 -20.97 5.48
CA ALA A 115 0.52 -22.14 4.92
C ALA A 115 -0.45 -21.80 3.79
N THR A 116 -0.98 -20.55 3.74
CA THR A 116 -1.84 -20.13 2.63
C THR A 116 -1.11 -20.08 1.29
N GLY A 117 0.20 -19.84 1.27
CA GLY A 117 0.95 -19.54 0.04
C GLY A 117 0.51 -18.26 -0.68
N ALA A 118 -0.44 -17.51 -0.11
CA ALA A 118 -1.06 -16.35 -0.76
C ALA A 118 -0.30 -15.04 -0.61
N TRP A 119 0.60 -14.93 0.38
CA TRP A 119 1.41 -13.73 0.63
C TRP A 119 2.68 -13.74 -0.19
N GLY A 120 3.09 -12.57 -0.68
CA GLY A 120 4.38 -12.39 -1.35
C GLY A 120 5.55 -12.39 -0.38
N TYR A 121 5.29 -12.03 0.88
CA TYR A 121 6.25 -12.06 1.96
C TYR A 121 5.54 -12.27 3.31
N VAL A 122 6.12 -13.10 4.16
CA VAL A 122 5.74 -13.25 5.57
C VAL A 122 7.03 -13.12 6.38
N GLU A 123 7.12 -12.05 7.17
CA GLU A 123 8.35 -11.71 7.88
C GLU A 123 8.65 -12.72 8.98
N PRO A 124 9.90 -13.20 9.11
CA PRO A 124 10.26 -14.13 10.18
C PRO A 124 9.97 -13.55 11.58
N LEU A 125 9.39 -14.34 12.47
CA LEU A 125 9.07 -13.90 13.84
C LEU A 125 10.29 -13.42 14.64
N SER A 126 11.51 -13.83 14.26
CA SER A 126 12.74 -13.29 14.84
C SER A 126 12.97 -11.82 14.55
N GLN A 127 12.40 -11.30 13.45
CA GLN A 127 12.48 -9.88 13.08
C GLN A 127 11.30 -9.07 13.62
N THR A 128 10.17 -9.73 13.87
CA THR A 128 8.95 -9.10 14.42
C THR A 128 8.44 -9.85 15.65
N PRO A 129 9.19 -9.85 16.79
CA PRO A 129 8.86 -10.70 17.94
C PRO A 129 7.55 -10.30 18.65
N THR A 130 7.06 -9.09 18.45
CA THR A 130 5.86 -8.55 19.10
C THR A 130 4.64 -8.41 18.21
N TRP A 131 4.76 -8.70 16.89
CA TRP A 131 3.66 -8.74 15.92
C TRP A 131 3.97 -9.76 14.83
N VAL A 132 3.05 -9.93 13.89
CA VAL A 132 3.25 -10.72 12.68
C VAL A 132 3.08 -9.79 11.49
N HIS A 133 4.10 -9.70 10.63
CA HIS A 133 4.03 -8.95 9.37
C HIS A 133 3.86 -9.90 8.19
N PHE A 134 2.94 -9.56 7.31
CA PHE A 134 2.83 -10.19 5.99
C PHE A 134 2.32 -9.19 4.96
N ASP A 135 2.78 -9.33 3.72
CA ASP A 135 2.34 -8.48 2.63
C ASP A 135 2.13 -9.24 1.31
N ARG A 136 1.25 -8.69 0.50
CA ARG A 136 0.96 -9.17 -0.85
C ARG A 136 1.61 -8.25 -1.88
N ARG A 137 2.95 -8.06 -1.75
CA ARG A 137 3.73 -7.32 -2.75
C ARG A 137 3.60 -7.97 -4.12
N TYR A 138 3.65 -7.17 -5.17
CA TYR A 138 3.53 -7.62 -6.55
C TYR A 138 4.48 -6.84 -7.46
N GLY A 139 4.81 -7.41 -8.62
CA GLY A 139 5.79 -6.86 -9.55
C GLY A 139 7.23 -7.01 -9.06
N THR A 140 8.17 -6.87 -9.98
CA THR A 140 9.61 -6.94 -9.68
C THR A 140 10.09 -5.58 -9.19
N PRO A 141 10.76 -5.49 -8.02
CA PRO A 141 11.32 -4.23 -7.54
C PRO A 141 12.25 -3.56 -8.58
N ALA A 142 12.12 -2.25 -8.73
CA ALA A 142 12.95 -1.46 -9.66
C ALA A 142 14.43 -1.46 -9.30
N CYS A 143 14.76 -1.65 -8.01
CA CYS A 143 16.14 -1.74 -7.53
C CYS A 143 16.59 -3.20 -7.53
N ARG A 144 17.62 -3.52 -8.29
CA ARG A 144 18.21 -4.87 -8.34
C ARG A 144 18.77 -5.29 -6.98
N GLY A 145 18.79 -6.60 -6.72
CA GLY A 145 19.37 -7.17 -5.50
C GLY A 145 18.53 -6.95 -4.23
N THR A 146 17.27 -6.56 -4.36
CA THR A 146 16.37 -6.43 -3.21
C THR A 146 15.01 -7.09 -3.50
N MET A 147 14.48 -7.77 -2.49
CA MET A 147 13.11 -8.27 -2.49
C MET A 147 12.10 -7.20 -2.04
N ALA A 148 12.59 -6.11 -1.44
CA ALA A 148 11.77 -5.01 -0.97
C ALA A 148 11.76 -3.84 -1.96
N GLY A 149 10.64 -3.12 -2.05
CA GLY A 149 10.49 -1.94 -2.88
C GLY A 149 9.34 -2.03 -3.85
N TYR A 150 9.30 -1.06 -4.75
CA TYR A 150 8.23 -0.88 -5.70
C TYR A 150 8.73 -1.16 -7.12
N PRO A 151 7.87 -1.61 -8.03
CA PRO A 151 8.26 -1.88 -9.42
C PRO A 151 8.57 -0.60 -10.18
N THR A 152 9.22 -0.75 -11.32
CA THR A 152 9.36 0.35 -12.28
C THR A 152 7.98 0.73 -12.82
N LEU A 153 7.67 2.04 -12.79
CA LEU A 153 6.42 2.58 -13.33
C LEU A 153 6.69 3.50 -14.52
N ARG A 154 5.82 3.42 -15.50
CA ARG A 154 5.82 4.26 -16.71
C ARG A 154 4.40 4.45 -17.20
N ARG A 155 4.22 5.27 -18.20
CA ARG A 155 2.92 5.46 -18.87
C ARG A 155 2.27 4.11 -19.20
N GLY A 156 1.00 3.95 -18.85
CA GLY A 156 0.25 2.71 -18.96
C GLY A 156 0.29 1.82 -17.70
N SER A 157 1.22 2.04 -16.75
CA SER A 157 1.20 1.33 -15.46
C SER A 157 -0.07 1.64 -14.68
N ARG A 158 -0.54 0.65 -13.89
CA ARG A 158 -1.75 0.77 -13.05
C ARG A 158 -1.54 0.17 -11.67
N GLY A 159 -2.40 0.55 -10.72
CA GLY A 159 -2.50 -0.06 -9.40
C GLY A 159 -1.93 0.75 -8.25
N CYS A 160 -1.77 0.09 -7.10
CA CYS A 160 -1.45 0.76 -5.84
C CYS A 160 -0.08 1.47 -5.85
N TYR A 161 0.90 0.96 -6.58
CA TYR A 161 2.19 1.65 -6.68
C TYR A 161 2.10 2.94 -7.50
N VAL A 162 1.19 3.02 -8.47
CA VAL A 162 0.88 4.28 -9.16
C VAL A 162 0.20 5.25 -8.19
N MET A 163 -0.69 4.76 -7.32
CA MET A 163 -1.32 5.59 -6.28
C MET A 163 -0.29 6.18 -5.31
N ILE A 164 0.72 5.37 -4.89
CA ILE A 164 1.85 5.89 -4.08
C ILE A 164 2.60 7.00 -4.82
N LEU A 165 2.89 6.80 -6.11
CA LEU A 165 3.62 7.79 -6.91
C LEU A 165 2.80 9.07 -7.06
N GLN A 166 1.51 8.97 -7.36
CA GLN A 166 0.59 10.11 -7.48
C GLN A 166 0.48 10.87 -6.15
N ASP A 167 0.37 10.14 -5.03
CA ASP A 167 0.35 10.71 -3.69
C ASP A 167 1.65 11.47 -3.36
N ALA A 168 2.79 10.85 -3.66
CA ALA A 168 4.10 11.47 -3.43
C ALA A 168 4.31 12.72 -4.27
N LEU A 169 4.02 12.65 -5.57
CA LEU A 169 4.15 13.79 -6.48
C LEU A 169 3.24 14.95 -6.06
N SER A 170 1.98 14.66 -5.75
CA SER A 170 1.02 15.66 -5.29
C SER A 170 1.45 16.33 -3.99
N THR A 171 1.89 15.54 -3.01
CA THR A 171 2.37 16.05 -1.72
C THR A 171 3.59 16.97 -1.89
N LEU A 172 4.43 16.69 -2.88
CA LEU A 172 5.59 17.51 -3.23
C LEU A 172 5.25 18.69 -4.16
N GLY A 173 3.97 18.95 -4.43
CA GLY A 173 3.49 20.10 -5.23
C GLY A 173 3.49 19.86 -6.74
N TYR A 174 3.64 18.63 -7.22
CA TYR A 174 3.55 18.30 -8.64
C TYR A 174 2.15 17.81 -8.99
N GLN A 175 1.50 18.47 -9.93
CA GLN A 175 0.11 18.20 -10.31
C GLN A 175 -0.02 16.89 -11.11
N THR A 176 -0.64 15.87 -10.52
CA THR A 176 -0.95 14.60 -11.19
C THR A 176 -2.37 14.52 -11.74
N GLY A 177 -3.10 15.62 -11.69
CA GLY A 177 -4.53 15.72 -11.90
C GLY A 177 -5.27 15.93 -10.59
N ASN A 178 -6.60 15.93 -10.62
CA ASN A 178 -7.40 16.28 -9.46
C ASN A 178 -7.69 15.08 -8.52
N ARG A 179 -7.15 13.89 -8.83
CA ARG A 179 -7.49 12.66 -8.08
C ARG A 179 -6.34 11.66 -8.13
N ILE A 180 -6.14 10.94 -7.03
CA ILE A 180 -5.43 9.67 -7.05
C ILE A 180 -6.37 8.64 -7.67
N ASP A 181 -5.98 8.02 -8.77
CA ASP A 181 -6.79 7.06 -9.53
C ASP A 181 -6.05 5.74 -9.85
N GLY A 182 -4.75 5.69 -9.57
CA GLY A 182 -3.93 4.52 -9.86
C GLY A 182 -3.64 4.29 -11.35
N LEU A 183 -3.83 5.31 -12.20
CA LEU A 183 -3.55 5.25 -13.64
C LEU A 183 -2.36 6.14 -13.98
N PHE A 184 -1.28 5.56 -14.46
CA PHE A 184 -0.12 6.33 -14.93
C PHE A 184 -0.42 6.87 -16.35
N GLY A 185 -1.17 7.96 -16.40
CA GLY A 185 -1.51 8.68 -17.64
C GLY A 185 -0.53 9.83 -17.93
N THR A 186 -0.87 10.64 -18.92
CA THR A 186 -0.08 11.81 -19.37
C THR A 186 0.23 12.78 -18.21
N ARG A 187 -0.77 13.13 -17.40
CA ARG A 187 -0.58 14.06 -16.28
C ARG A 187 0.38 13.53 -15.22
N THR A 188 0.31 12.24 -14.92
CA THR A 188 1.27 11.60 -13.98
C THR A 188 2.68 11.61 -14.57
N GLU A 189 2.82 11.37 -15.87
CA GLU A 189 4.12 11.42 -16.55
C GLU A 189 4.72 12.84 -16.54
N GLU A 190 3.92 13.85 -16.87
CA GLU A 190 4.35 15.26 -16.86
C GLU A 190 4.77 15.72 -15.46
N ALA A 191 4.00 15.37 -14.43
CA ALA A 191 4.34 15.62 -13.03
C ALA A 191 5.66 14.95 -12.64
N LEU A 192 5.84 13.68 -13.04
CA LEU A 192 7.09 12.94 -12.78
C LEU A 192 8.28 13.57 -13.50
N ARG A 193 8.16 13.93 -14.77
CA ARG A 193 9.22 14.65 -15.52
C ARG A 193 9.55 16.00 -14.87
N GLY A 194 8.55 16.72 -14.38
CA GLY A 194 8.73 17.95 -13.60
C GLY A 194 9.55 17.70 -12.34
N TYR A 195 9.21 16.67 -11.57
CA TYR A 195 9.96 16.25 -10.40
C TYR A 195 11.42 15.86 -10.75
N GLN A 196 11.59 15.01 -11.76
CA GLN A 196 12.92 14.54 -12.21
C GLN A 196 13.83 15.71 -12.61
N ARG A 197 13.30 16.68 -13.38
CA ARG A 197 14.05 17.88 -13.80
C ARG A 197 14.50 18.69 -12.59
N ARG A 198 13.61 18.95 -11.64
CA ARG A 198 13.92 19.77 -10.46
C ARG A 198 14.88 19.08 -9.49
N THR A 199 14.96 17.77 -9.52
CA THR A 199 15.78 16.97 -8.60
C THR A 199 17.02 16.37 -9.27
N SER A 200 17.39 16.84 -10.46
CA SER A 200 18.58 16.41 -11.21
C SER A 200 18.62 14.89 -11.44
N LEU A 201 17.47 14.30 -11.74
CA LEU A 201 17.35 12.94 -12.22
C LEU A 201 17.27 12.91 -13.75
N ALA A 202 17.49 11.75 -14.38
CA ALA A 202 17.18 11.55 -15.79
C ALA A 202 15.70 11.87 -16.03
N VAL A 203 15.39 12.77 -17.00
CA VAL A 203 14.04 13.24 -17.30
C VAL A 203 13.39 12.31 -18.34
N ASP A 204 13.22 11.05 -17.95
CA ASP A 204 12.74 9.98 -18.83
C ASP A 204 11.24 9.65 -18.65
N GLY A 205 10.59 10.23 -17.64
CA GLY A 205 9.18 9.92 -17.29
C GLY A 205 8.98 8.53 -16.72
N VAL A 206 10.06 7.88 -16.29
CA VAL A 206 10.04 6.52 -15.71
C VAL A 206 10.37 6.60 -14.22
N CYS A 207 9.50 6.06 -13.38
CA CYS A 207 9.79 5.91 -11.96
C CYS A 207 10.56 4.62 -11.71
N GLY A 208 11.86 4.66 -11.99
CA GLY A 208 12.82 3.58 -11.74
C GLY A 208 13.44 3.65 -10.35
N CYS A 209 14.48 2.85 -10.10
CA CYS A 209 15.13 2.74 -8.80
C CYS A 209 15.57 4.10 -8.21
N ASN A 210 16.28 4.91 -8.98
CA ASN A 210 16.80 6.21 -8.50
C ASN A 210 15.66 7.20 -8.21
N THR A 211 14.64 7.22 -9.05
CA THR A 211 13.44 8.05 -8.84
C THR A 211 12.69 7.63 -7.60
N TRP A 212 12.45 6.32 -7.41
CA TRP A 212 11.82 5.82 -6.20
C TRP A 212 12.60 6.18 -4.93
N LYS A 213 13.91 5.96 -4.90
CA LYS A 213 14.75 6.32 -3.75
C LYS A 213 14.59 7.79 -3.40
N LYS A 214 14.68 8.68 -4.39
CA LYS A 214 14.67 10.13 -4.17
C LYS A 214 13.30 10.63 -3.75
N ILE A 215 12.23 10.20 -4.42
CA ILE A 215 10.87 10.69 -4.13
C ILE A 215 10.34 10.17 -2.81
N THR A 216 10.58 8.90 -2.46
CA THR A 216 10.11 8.34 -1.18
C THR A 216 10.85 8.96 0.00
N THR A 217 12.15 9.21 -0.11
CA THR A 217 12.91 9.94 0.92
C THR A 217 12.40 11.37 1.09
N ALA A 218 12.03 12.03 -0.01
CA ALA A 218 11.55 13.41 0.04
C ALA A 218 10.15 13.56 0.65
N VAL A 219 9.28 12.54 0.54
CA VAL A 219 7.86 12.68 0.90
C VAL A 219 7.52 12.03 2.25
N ILE A 220 8.30 11.05 2.71
CA ILE A 220 7.98 10.33 3.96
C ILE A 220 8.01 11.29 5.16
N GLY A 221 6.88 11.35 5.87
CA GLY A 221 6.74 12.14 7.08
C GLY A 221 6.73 13.65 6.88
N VAL A 222 6.70 14.13 5.61
CA VAL A 222 6.65 15.58 5.34
C VAL A 222 5.32 16.19 5.73
N GLY A 223 4.30 15.36 5.94
CA GLY A 223 2.95 15.80 6.15
C GLY A 223 2.29 16.26 4.83
N ARG A 224 1.01 16.58 4.92
CA ARG A 224 0.24 17.02 3.75
C ARG A 224 0.48 18.50 3.49
N THR A 225 1.01 18.85 2.35
CA THR A 225 1.04 20.22 1.87
C THR A 225 -0.35 20.64 1.39
N LYS A 226 -0.59 21.95 1.28
CA LYS A 226 -1.93 22.57 1.08
C LYS A 226 -2.72 22.12 -0.15
N THR A 227 -2.16 21.38 -1.07
CA THR A 227 -2.83 20.91 -2.27
C THR A 227 -3.37 19.51 -2.05
N THR A 228 -4.60 19.43 -1.62
CA THR A 228 -5.30 18.17 -1.38
C THR A 228 -5.75 17.56 -2.69
N ILE A 229 -5.21 16.43 -3.04
CA ILE A 229 -5.76 15.52 -4.04
C ILE A 229 -6.42 14.37 -3.29
N ASP A 230 -7.71 14.46 -3.09
CA ASP A 230 -8.54 13.39 -2.53
C ASP A 230 -9.79 13.17 -3.35
#